data_c50cae2ba3ed85935efe8f9575baa5fb
#
_entry.id   c50cae2ba3ed85935efe8f9575baa5fb
#
_cell.length_a   1.000
_cell.length_b   1.000
_cell.length_c   1.000
_cell.angle_alpha   90.00
_cell.angle_beta   90.00
_cell.angle_gamma   90.00
#
_symmetry.space_group_name_H-M   'P 1'
#
loop_
_entity.id
_entity.type
_entity.pdbx_description
1 polymer ?
#
loop_
_entity_poly.entity_id
_entity_poly.type
_entity_poly.pdbx_seq_one_letter_code
_entity_poly.pdbx_strand_id
1 'polypeptide(L)'
;DSQGKRYIQLSRAFSVGSDTVYLTAATDLTHLYDIRARQQTTFYRIFAVMVVICTLLSYTIAYLLTRSLGRLSQAAREIAAGHWDYRVGLNTGDEIGLLARDFDSMAERVEASVEELQAAMERQEQFVGSFTHELKTPMTSIIGYADLLRTRQLSEDEKFRYANAIYKNGKRLETLSTRMLSLLHLSSIPLE
;
A
#
# COMPACT_ATOMS: atom_id res chain seq x y z
N ASP A 1 -19.33 -44.82 -55.63
CA ASP A 1 -20.05 -44.57 -56.86
C ASP A 1 -19.71 -43.18 -57.42
N SER A 2 -19.66 -43.01 -58.70
CA SER A 2 -19.19 -41.81 -59.40
C SER A 2 -20.00 -40.52 -59.20
N GLN A 3 -21.04 -40.57 -58.37
CA GLN A 3 -21.92 -39.42 -58.04
C GLN A 3 -21.79 -38.97 -56.54
N GLY A 4 -20.82 -39.47 -55.77
CA GLY A 4 -20.63 -39.03 -54.37
C GLY A 4 -21.69 -39.53 -53.38
N LYS A 5 -22.61 -40.38 -53.78
CA LYS A 5 -23.62 -40.98 -52.92
C LYS A 5 -23.06 -42.16 -52.14
N ARG A 6 -23.41 -42.28 -50.87
CA ARG A 6 -22.94 -43.37 -49.97
C ARG A 6 -24.09 -44.33 -49.71
N TYR A 7 -23.90 -45.62 -50.09
CA TYR A 7 -24.87 -46.69 -49.89
C TYR A 7 -24.32 -47.75 -48.96
N ILE A 8 -25.16 -48.34 -48.12
CA ILE A 8 -24.89 -49.63 -47.50
C ILE A 8 -25.63 -50.67 -48.38
N GLN A 9 -24.86 -51.66 -48.85
CA GLN A 9 -25.32 -52.78 -49.59
C GLN A 9 -25.21 -54.03 -48.72
N LEU A 10 -26.37 -54.68 -48.53
CA LEU A 10 -26.42 -55.98 -47.83
C LEU A 10 -26.81 -57.01 -48.88
N SER A 11 -25.93 -57.99 -49.08
CA SER A 11 -26.18 -59.08 -50.05
C SER A 11 -26.27 -60.42 -49.31
N ARG A 12 -27.30 -61.18 -49.56
CA ARG A 12 -27.48 -62.53 -48.99
C ARG A 12 -27.71 -63.50 -50.11
N ALA A 13 -26.99 -64.59 -50.13
CA ALA A 13 -27.11 -65.66 -51.05
C ALA A 13 -28.18 -66.67 -50.56
N PHE A 14 -29.06 -67.06 -51.46
CA PHE A 14 -30.07 -68.15 -51.25
C PHE A 14 -29.88 -69.20 -52.30
N SER A 15 -29.88 -70.48 -51.93
CA SER A 15 -29.84 -71.62 -52.80
C SER A 15 -31.30 -72.03 -53.14
N VAL A 16 -31.65 -71.97 -54.42
CA VAL A 16 -32.96 -72.37 -54.90
C VAL A 16 -32.74 -73.46 -55.96
N GLY A 17 -32.88 -74.75 -55.54
CA GLY A 17 -32.56 -75.90 -56.40
C GLY A 17 -31.04 -76.00 -56.65
N SER A 18 -30.62 -76.05 -57.92
CA SER A 18 -29.22 -76.04 -58.36
C SER A 18 -28.59 -74.65 -58.48
N ASP A 19 -29.40 -73.55 -58.39
CA ASP A 19 -28.96 -72.20 -58.67
C ASP A 19 -28.80 -71.34 -57.35
N THR A 20 -27.77 -70.43 -57.33
CA THR A 20 -27.58 -69.50 -56.24
C THR A 20 -28.09 -68.13 -56.62
N VAL A 21 -29.12 -67.63 -55.91
CA VAL A 21 -29.69 -66.32 -56.12
C VAL A 21 -29.22 -65.35 -55.05
N TYR A 22 -28.73 -64.15 -55.41
CA TYR A 22 -28.29 -63.10 -54.52
C TYR A 22 -29.42 -62.07 -54.36
N LEU A 23 -29.86 -61.90 -53.10
CA LEU A 23 -30.76 -60.81 -52.75
C LEU A 23 -29.87 -59.67 -52.23
N THR A 24 -29.92 -58.54 -52.95
CA THR A 24 -29.14 -57.35 -52.59
C THR A 24 -30.07 -56.21 -52.23
N ALA A 25 -29.97 -55.69 -50.98
CA ALA A 25 -30.67 -54.48 -50.60
C ALA A 25 -29.64 -53.36 -50.46
N ALA A 26 -29.87 -52.23 -51.10
CA ALA A 26 -29.02 -51.05 -51.00
C ALA A 26 -29.83 -49.88 -50.38
N THR A 27 -29.30 -49.25 -49.35
CA THR A 27 -29.90 -48.07 -48.67
C THR A 27 -28.99 -46.88 -48.81
N ASP A 28 -29.52 -45.73 -49.26
CA ASP A 28 -28.82 -44.48 -49.41
C ASP A 28 -28.58 -43.81 -47.99
N LEU A 29 -27.35 -43.64 -47.58
CA LEU A 29 -26.98 -43.02 -46.32
C LEU A 29 -26.42 -41.59 -46.49
N THR A 30 -26.41 -41.05 -47.68
CA THR A 30 -25.85 -39.74 -48.01
C THR A 30 -26.44 -38.67 -47.09
N HIS A 31 -27.74 -38.68 -46.88
CA HIS A 31 -28.46 -37.74 -46.05
C HIS A 31 -27.97 -37.75 -44.55
N LEU A 32 -27.65 -38.93 -44.03
CA LEU A 32 -27.12 -39.05 -42.65
C LEU A 32 -25.73 -38.46 -42.50
N TYR A 33 -24.89 -38.59 -43.51
CA TYR A 33 -23.55 -38.00 -43.52
C TYR A 33 -23.61 -36.46 -43.67
N ASP A 34 -24.53 -35.95 -44.51
CA ASP A 34 -24.73 -34.51 -44.69
C ASP A 34 -25.25 -33.83 -43.43
N ILE A 35 -26.16 -34.47 -42.69
CA ILE A 35 -26.64 -33.98 -41.39
C ILE A 35 -25.46 -33.90 -40.40
N ARG A 36 -24.64 -34.95 -40.31
CA ARG A 36 -23.47 -34.95 -39.42
C ARG A 36 -22.46 -33.86 -39.79
N ALA A 37 -22.15 -33.68 -41.04
CA ALA A 37 -21.23 -32.66 -41.52
C ALA A 37 -21.72 -31.23 -41.18
N ARG A 38 -23.02 -30.95 -41.39
CA ARG A 38 -23.62 -29.66 -41.02
C ARG A 38 -23.62 -29.45 -39.49
N GLN A 39 -23.96 -30.46 -38.71
CA GLN A 39 -23.96 -30.41 -37.26
C GLN A 39 -22.56 -30.15 -36.73
N GLN A 40 -21.54 -30.80 -37.28
CA GLN A 40 -20.14 -30.62 -36.89
C GLN A 40 -19.64 -29.19 -37.21
N THR A 41 -19.99 -28.65 -38.37
CA THR A 41 -19.64 -27.28 -38.77
C THR A 41 -20.30 -26.24 -37.84
N THR A 42 -21.56 -26.46 -37.50
CA THR A 42 -22.30 -25.58 -36.59
C THR A 42 -21.67 -25.62 -35.17
N PHE A 43 -21.33 -26.82 -34.69
CA PHE A 43 -20.66 -26.99 -33.40
C PHE A 43 -19.31 -26.22 -33.35
N TYR A 44 -18.46 -26.37 -34.37
CA TYR A 44 -17.18 -25.62 -34.39
C TYR A 44 -17.35 -24.11 -34.46
N ARG A 45 -18.38 -23.62 -35.18
CA ARG A 45 -18.68 -22.17 -35.21
C ARG A 45 -19.10 -21.65 -33.84
N ILE A 46 -20.02 -22.33 -33.17
CA ILE A 46 -20.46 -21.95 -31.82
C ILE A 46 -19.28 -22.00 -30.82
N PHE A 47 -18.49 -23.08 -30.90
CA PHE A 47 -17.32 -23.24 -30.05
C PHE A 47 -16.30 -22.13 -30.27
N ALA A 48 -15.98 -21.76 -31.50
CA ALA A 48 -15.06 -20.67 -31.82
C ALA A 48 -15.57 -19.33 -31.30
N VAL A 49 -16.85 -19.02 -31.45
CA VAL A 49 -17.46 -17.79 -30.92
C VAL A 49 -17.36 -17.76 -29.38
N MET A 50 -17.67 -18.88 -28.73
CA MET A 50 -17.58 -18.98 -27.26
C MET A 50 -16.14 -18.76 -26.75
N VAL A 51 -15.14 -19.35 -27.43
CA VAL A 51 -13.72 -19.14 -27.08
C VAL A 51 -13.30 -17.67 -27.19
N VAL A 52 -13.74 -17.01 -28.28
CA VAL A 52 -13.46 -15.58 -28.48
C VAL A 52 -14.10 -14.74 -27.37
N ILE A 53 -15.35 -14.99 -27.04
CA ILE A 53 -16.06 -14.24 -25.97
C ILE A 53 -15.36 -14.46 -24.62
N CYS A 54 -15.04 -15.71 -24.26
CA CYS A 54 -14.35 -16.02 -23.00
C CYS A 54 -12.97 -15.36 -22.92
N THR A 55 -12.21 -15.36 -24.02
CA THR A 55 -10.90 -14.73 -24.08
C THR A 55 -10.99 -13.21 -23.88
N LEU A 56 -11.93 -12.55 -24.57
CA LEU A 56 -12.17 -11.11 -24.43
C LEU A 56 -12.60 -10.75 -23.00
N LEU A 57 -13.50 -11.52 -22.41
CA LEU A 57 -13.97 -11.31 -21.04
C LEU A 57 -12.84 -11.47 -20.03
N SER A 58 -12.06 -12.55 -20.14
CA SER A 58 -10.89 -12.79 -19.29
C SER A 58 -9.85 -11.66 -19.41
N TYR A 59 -9.58 -11.21 -20.62
CA TYR A 59 -8.65 -10.10 -20.85
C TYR A 59 -9.13 -8.81 -20.20
N THR A 60 -10.44 -8.49 -20.34
CA THR A 60 -11.02 -7.28 -19.76
C THR A 60 -10.94 -7.29 -18.24
N ILE A 61 -11.30 -8.41 -17.60
CA ILE A 61 -11.22 -8.58 -16.15
C ILE A 61 -9.77 -8.45 -15.68
N ALA A 62 -8.83 -9.16 -16.31
CA ALA A 62 -7.40 -9.08 -15.96
C ALA A 62 -6.85 -7.66 -16.09
N TYR A 63 -7.22 -6.94 -17.14
CA TYR A 63 -6.81 -5.55 -17.35
C TYR A 63 -7.31 -4.62 -16.24
N LEU A 64 -8.59 -4.70 -15.88
CA LEU A 64 -9.19 -3.87 -14.81
C LEU A 64 -8.54 -4.14 -13.46
N LEU A 65 -8.36 -5.42 -13.09
CA LEU A 65 -7.72 -5.81 -11.83
C LEU A 65 -6.26 -5.33 -11.77
N THR A 66 -5.48 -5.58 -12.82
CA THR A 66 -4.06 -5.19 -12.85
C THR A 66 -3.90 -3.67 -12.76
N ARG A 67 -4.77 -2.90 -13.43
CA ARG A 67 -4.75 -1.44 -13.37
C ARG A 67 -5.04 -0.91 -11.96
N SER A 68 -6.03 -1.47 -11.28
CA SER A 68 -6.40 -1.06 -9.92
C SER A 68 -5.31 -1.39 -8.89
N LEU A 69 -4.72 -2.60 -8.98
CA LEU A 69 -3.58 -3.00 -8.15
C LEU A 69 -2.33 -2.14 -8.42
N GLY A 70 -2.12 -1.73 -9.68
CA GLY A 70 -1.06 -0.81 -10.05
C GLY A 70 -1.16 0.55 -9.34
N ARG A 71 -2.38 1.09 -9.20
CA ARG A 71 -2.62 2.34 -8.47
C ARG A 71 -2.33 2.21 -6.98
N LEU A 72 -2.77 1.12 -6.34
CA LEU A 72 -2.45 0.82 -4.94
C LEU A 72 -0.94 0.70 -4.72
N SER A 73 -0.24 -0.01 -5.61
CA SER A 73 1.22 -0.14 -5.55
C SER A 73 1.93 1.20 -5.73
N GLN A 74 1.42 2.08 -6.60
CA GLN A 74 1.95 3.43 -6.76
C GLN A 74 1.75 4.26 -5.49
N ALA A 75 0.54 4.26 -4.92
CA ALA A 75 0.24 4.98 -3.69
C ALA A 75 1.15 4.54 -2.53
N ALA A 76 1.40 3.23 -2.40
CA ALA A 76 2.32 2.72 -1.39
C ALA A 76 3.75 3.24 -1.60
N ARG A 77 4.22 3.38 -2.84
CA ARG A 77 5.53 3.96 -3.14
C ARG A 77 5.60 5.45 -2.87
N GLU A 78 4.55 6.21 -3.17
CA GLU A 78 4.48 7.65 -2.90
C GLU A 78 4.54 7.91 -1.37
N ILE A 79 3.75 7.18 -0.59
CA ILE A 79 3.79 7.29 0.87
C ILE A 79 5.15 6.89 1.43
N ALA A 80 5.77 5.81 0.92
CA ALA A 80 7.12 5.40 1.32
C ALA A 80 8.20 6.42 0.93
N ALA A 81 7.96 7.23 -0.11
CA ALA A 81 8.84 8.32 -0.53
C ALA A 81 8.66 9.63 0.29
N GLY A 82 7.69 9.65 1.23
CA GLY A 82 7.42 10.81 2.07
C GLY A 82 6.29 11.72 1.59
N HIS A 83 5.54 11.30 0.57
CA HIS A 83 4.35 12.04 0.10
C HIS A 83 3.11 11.53 0.85
N TRP A 84 2.97 11.94 2.12
CA TRP A 84 1.94 11.43 3.04
C TRP A 84 0.51 11.85 2.65
N ASP A 85 0.37 12.91 1.86
CA ASP A 85 -0.89 13.45 1.33
C ASP A 85 -1.45 12.66 0.14
N TYR A 86 -0.67 11.70 -0.40
CA TYR A 86 -1.10 10.91 -1.56
C TYR A 86 -2.25 9.96 -1.18
N ARG A 87 -3.29 9.90 -2.04
CA ARG A 87 -4.45 9.01 -1.87
C ARG A 87 -4.69 8.24 -3.16
N VAL A 88 -5.13 6.99 -3.01
CA VAL A 88 -5.48 6.10 -4.14
C VAL A 88 -6.71 6.62 -4.88
N GLY A 89 -7.72 7.07 -4.14
CA GLY A 89 -8.94 7.67 -4.66
C GLY A 89 -9.74 6.74 -5.58
N LEU A 90 -9.68 5.42 -5.38
CA LEU A 90 -10.47 4.44 -6.13
C LEU A 90 -11.84 4.26 -5.48
N ASN A 91 -12.89 4.60 -6.23
CA ASN A 91 -14.27 4.39 -5.78
C ASN A 91 -14.95 3.33 -6.67
N THR A 92 -14.47 2.10 -6.59
CA THR A 92 -15.12 0.92 -7.17
C THR A 92 -16.03 0.29 -6.12
N GLY A 93 -17.17 -0.25 -6.53
CA GLY A 93 -18.16 -0.87 -5.63
C GLY A 93 -17.82 -2.31 -5.23
N ASP A 94 -16.59 -2.75 -5.44
CA ASP A 94 -16.05 -4.10 -5.21
C ASP A 94 -15.05 -4.15 -4.05
N GLU A 95 -14.44 -5.31 -3.83
CA GLU A 95 -13.43 -5.55 -2.79
C GLU A 95 -12.17 -4.69 -2.99
N ILE A 96 -11.85 -4.34 -4.23
CA ILE A 96 -10.73 -3.45 -4.55
C ILE A 96 -11.03 -2.01 -4.09
N GLY A 97 -12.27 -1.56 -4.25
CA GLY A 97 -12.70 -0.25 -3.73
C GLY A 97 -12.71 -0.21 -2.21
N LEU A 98 -13.05 -1.33 -1.54
CA LEU A 98 -12.94 -1.42 -0.09
C LEU A 98 -11.47 -1.33 0.35
N LEU A 99 -10.59 -2.12 -0.26
CA LEU A 99 -9.16 -2.09 0.02
C LEU A 99 -8.53 -0.71 -0.22
N ALA A 100 -8.97 0.00 -1.26
CA ALA A 100 -8.49 1.36 -1.52
C ALA A 100 -8.91 2.34 -0.42
N ARG A 101 -10.13 2.26 0.10
CA ARG A 101 -10.60 3.08 1.23
C ARG A 101 -9.84 2.78 2.53
N ASP A 102 -9.60 1.49 2.81
CA ASP A 102 -8.82 1.09 3.98
C ASP A 102 -7.38 1.60 3.89
N PHE A 103 -6.79 1.55 2.68
CA PHE A 103 -5.47 2.10 2.41
C PHE A 103 -5.43 3.62 2.60
N ASP A 104 -6.41 4.36 2.06
CA ASP A 104 -6.51 5.81 2.21
C ASP A 104 -6.69 6.21 3.69
N SER A 105 -7.47 5.45 4.47
CA SER A 105 -7.61 5.66 5.92
C SER A 105 -6.30 5.39 6.69
N MET A 106 -5.53 4.37 6.27
CA MET A 106 -4.20 4.13 6.82
C MET A 106 -3.24 5.29 6.49
N ALA A 107 -3.25 5.78 5.26
CA ALA A 107 -2.44 6.90 4.82
C ALA A 107 -2.73 8.18 5.62
N GLU A 108 -4.02 8.48 5.88
CA GLU A 108 -4.45 9.60 6.72
C GLU A 108 -3.90 9.51 8.15
N ARG A 109 -3.91 8.31 8.74
CA ARG A 109 -3.33 8.10 10.08
C ARG A 109 -1.83 8.28 10.10
N VAL A 110 -1.13 7.82 9.06
CA VAL A 110 0.33 8.01 8.93
C VAL A 110 0.66 9.49 8.82
N GLU A 111 -0.06 10.24 7.95
CA GLU A 111 0.09 11.69 7.79
C GLU A 111 -0.09 12.42 9.15
N ALA A 112 -1.20 12.17 9.84
CA ALA A 112 -1.45 12.75 11.16
C ALA A 112 -0.36 12.43 12.19
N SER A 113 0.15 11.18 12.19
CA SER A 113 1.23 10.78 13.10
C SER A 113 2.56 11.50 12.79
N VAL A 114 2.86 11.71 11.51
CA VAL A 114 4.05 12.45 11.07
C VAL A 114 3.95 13.93 11.46
N GLU A 115 2.79 14.56 11.25
CA GLU A 115 2.54 15.95 11.67
C GLU A 115 2.67 16.12 13.19
N GLU A 116 2.10 15.19 13.96
CA GLU A 116 2.23 15.21 15.43
C GLU A 116 3.67 15.07 15.88
N LEU A 117 4.44 14.16 15.23
CA LEU A 117 5.86 13.96 15.54
C LEU A 117 6.68 15.22 15.20
N GLN A 118 6.43 15.85 14.05
CA GLN A 118 7.11 17.11 13.67
C GLN A 118 6.80 18.23 14.66
N ALA A 119 5.54 18.41 15.03
CA ALA A 119 5.16 19.39 16.04
C ALA A 119 5.78 19.09 17.42
N ALA A 120 5.97 17.82 17.78
CA ALA A 120 6.67 17.44 19.01
C ALA A 120 8.16 17.75 18.94
N MET A 121 8.81 17.51 17.81
CA MET A 121 10.22 17.86 17.59
C MET A 121 10.44 19.37 17.63
N GLU A 122 9.59 20.18 16.98
CA GLU A 122 9.68 21.64 17.03
C GLU A 122 9.54 22.17 18.47
N ARG A 123 8.57 21.64 19.22
CA ARG A 123 8.41 21.98 20.65
C ARG A 123 9.65 21.62 21.47
N GLN A 124 10.27 20.47 21.21
CA GLN A 124 11.49 20.05 21.86
C GLN A 124 12.67 20.97 21.52
N GLU A 125 12.84 21.36 20.27
CA GLU A 125 13.90 22.29 19.84
C GLU A 125 13.73 23.66 20.49
N GLN A 126 12.51 24.21 20.51
CA GLN A 126 12.21 25.48 21.16
C GLN A 126 12.50 25.41 22.68
N PHE A 127 12.13 24.29 23.32
CA PHE A 127 12.42 24.07 24.73
C PHE A 127 13.92 24.06 25.00
N VAL A 128 14.70 23.29 24.23
CA VAL A 128 16.17 23.22 24.37
C VAL A 128 16.81 24.59 24.12
N GLY A 129 16.36 25.31 23.09
CA GLY A 129 16.85 26.65 22.75
C GLY A 129 16.64 27.66 23.88
N SER A 130 15.40 27.75 24.40
CA SER A 130 15.06 28.66 25.49
C SER A 130 15.77 28.30 26.77
N PHE A 131 15.87 27.02 27.10
CA PHE A 131 16.58 26.52 28.27
C PHE A 131 18.08 26.88 28.23
N THR A 132 18.72 26.66 27.07
CA THR A 132 20.13 27.02 26.86
C THR A 132 20.37 28.52 27.07
N HIS A 133 19.45 29.35 26.57
CA HIS A 133 19.54 30.80 26.76
C HIS A 133 19.37 31.20 28.24
N GLU A 134 18.40 30.58 28.94
CA GLU A 134 18.18 30.86 30.37
C GLU A 134 19.34 30.39 31.29
N LEU A 135 20.06 29.33 30.88
CA LEU A 135 21.29 28.89 31.58
C LEU A 135 22.49 29.83 31.31
N LYS A 136 22.64 30.31 30.05
CA LYS A 136 23.79 31.12 29.65
C LYS A 136 23.87 32.42 30.42
N THR A 137 22.75 33.08 30.67
CA THR A 137 22.70 34.39 31.36
C THR A 137 23.26 34.34 32.80
N PRO A 138 22.75 33.48 33.69
CA PRO A 138 23.31 33.39 35.07
C PRO A 138 24.74 32.86 35.09
N MET A 139 25.10 31.90 34.18
CA MET A 139 26.48 31.42 34.08
C MET A 139 27.46 32.55 33.71
N THR A 140 27.12 33.36 32.70
CA THR A 140 27.96 34.50 32.31
C THR A 140 28.13 35.50 33.46
N SER A 141 27.05 35.75 34.22
CA SER A 141 27.11 36.62 35.40
C SER A 141 28.03 36.06 36.52
N ILE A 142 27.91 34.74 36.80
CA ILE A 142 28.77 34.08 37.79
C ILE A 142 30.23 34.19 37.39
N ILE A 143 30.58 33.85 36.15
CA ILE A 143 31.96 33.90 35.63
C ILE A 143 32.48 35.36 35.68
N GLY A 144 31.67 36.33 35.25
CA GLY A 144 32.07 37.74 35.24
C GLY A 144 32.36 38.29 36.63
N TYR A 145 31.48 38.03 37.61
CA TYR A 145 31.70 38.47 38.97
C TYR A 145 32.84 37.71 39.64
N ALA A 146 33.00 36.42 39.38
CA ALA A 146 34.14 35.64 39.87
C ALA A 146 35.46 36.15 39.29
N ASP A 147 35.51 36.55 38.03
CA ASP A 147 36.70 37.12 37.41
C ASP A 147 37.05 38.49 38.00
N LEU A 148 36.06 39.34 38.27
CA LEU A 148 36.26 40.62 38.96
C LEU A 148 36.84 40.42 40.38
N LEU A 149 36.31 39.47 41.15
CA LEU A 149 36.79 39.09 42.43
C LEU A 149 38.25 38.59 42.39
N ARG A 150 38.68 37.94 41.33
CA ARG A 150 40.02 37.37 41.16
C ARG A 150 41.05 38.42 40.70
N THR A 151 40.65 39.37 39.84
CA THR A 151 41.58 40.22 39.09
C THR A 151 41.70 41.64 39.62
N ARG A 152 40.74 42.10 40.44
CA ARG A 152 40.67 43.49 40.90
C ARG A 152 40.89 43.59 42.43
N GLN A 153 41.53 44.69 42.85
CA GLN A 153 41.49 45.10 44.26
C GLN A 153 40.13 45.78 44.50
N LEU A 154 39.33 45.17 45.39
CA LEU A 154 37.95 45.57 45.65
C LEU A 154 37.78 45.94 47.11
N SER A 155 36.91 46.88 47.40
CA SER A 155 36.43 47.17 48.73
C SER A 155 35.67 45.98 49.36
N GLU A 156 35.55 45.90 50.66
CA GLU A 156 34.77 44.82 51.34
C GLU A 156 33.28 44.82 50.88
N ASP A 157 32.70 46.00 50.65
CA ASP A 157 31.37 46.11 50.18
C ASP A 157 31.17 45.57 48.70
N GLU A 158 32.17 45.79 47.84
CA GLU A 158 32.15 45.26 46.46
C GLU A 158 32.34 43.75 46.46
N LYS A 159 33.27 43.21 47.30
CA LYS A 159 33.44 41.77 47.47
C LYS A 159 32.13 41.11 47.89
N PHE A 160 31.45 41.68 48.87
CA PHE A 160 30.18 41.15 49.37
C PHE A 160 29.10 41.21 48.27
N ARG A 161 28.99 42.30 47.54
CA ARG A 161 28.00 42.43 46.44
C ARG A 161 28.24 41.39 45.33
N TYR A 162 29.50 41.20 44.92
CA TYR A 162 29.82 40.25 43.85
C TYR A 162 29.65 38.79 44.32
N ALA A 163 30.06 38.45 45.52
CA ALA A 163 29.81 37.14 46.11
C ALA A 163 28.30 36.83 46.22
N ASN A 164 27.51 37.82 46.65
CA ASN A 164 26.06 37.69 46.73
C ASN A 164 25.39 37.52 45.33
N ALA A 165 25.93 38.22 44.31
CA ALA A 165 25.46 38.05 42.94
C ALA A 165 25.75 36.64 42.38
N ILE A 166 26.95 36.09 42.65
CA ILE A 166 27.32 34.72 42.31
C ILE A 166 26.38 33.73 43.03
N TYR A 167 26.14 33.88 44.31
CA TYR A 167 25.25 33.02 45.07
C TYR A 167 23.83 33.03 44.54
N LYS A 168 23.24 34.20 44.26
CA LYS A 168 21.89 34.35 43.71
C LYS A 168 21.75 33.68 42.34
N ASN A 169 22.74 33.86 41.44
CA ASN A 169 22.73 33.23 40.12
C ASN A 169 22.96 31.72 40.23
N GLY A 170 23.75 31.23 41.17
CA GLY A 170 23.92 29.81 41.48
C GLY A 170 22.60 29.16 41.94
N LYS A 171 21.86 29.82 42.85
CA LYS A 171 20.55 29.36 43.29
C LYS A 171 19.51 29.37 42.18
N ARG A 172 19.58 30.34 41.26
CA ARG A 172 18.73 30.34 40.06
C ARG A 172 19.00 29.15 39.14
N LEU A 173 20.30 28.80 38.92
CA LEU A 173 20.69 27.62 38.13
C LEU A 173 20.22 26.31 38.79
N GLU A 174 20.34 26.18 40.10
CA GLU A 174 19.84 25.02 40.85
C GLU A 174 18.32 24.83 40.64
N THR A 175 17.57 25.93 40.77
CA THR A 175 16.09 25.91 40.52
C THR A 175 15.76 25.52 39.11
N LEU A 176 16.47 26.07 38.10
CA LEU A 176 16.27 25.73 36.68
C LEU A 176 16.57 24.24 36.40
N SER A 177 17.68 23.72 36.96
CA SER A 177 18.05 22.30 36.83
C SER A 177 17.00 21.38 37.44
N THR A 178 16.50 21.69 38.65
CA THR A 178 15.46 20.89 39.30
C THR A 178 14.15 20.86 38.50
N ARG A 179 13.73 22.02 37.95
CA ARG A 179 12.55 22.09 37.07
C ARG A 179 12.70 21.26 35.80
N MET A 180 13.90 21.27 35.21
CA MET A 180 14.19 20.47 34.03
C MET A 180 14.08 18.97 34.31
N LEU A 181 14.66 18.50 35.41
CA LEU A 181 14.59 17.10 35.81
C LEU A 181 13.16 16.66 36.08
N SER A 182 12.33 17.52 36.68
CA SER A 182 10.89 17.24 36.90
C SER A 182 10.13 17.10 35.59
N LEU A 183 10.40 17.95 34.56
CA LEU A 183 9.76 17.88 33.24
C LEU A 183 10.19 16.64 32.48
N LEU A 184 11.46 16.25 32.54
CA LEU A 184 11.96 15.03 31.88
C LEU A 184 11.36 13.75 32.51
N HIS A 185 11.15 13.73 33.84
CA HIS A 185 10.52 12.61 34.53
C HIS A 185 9.04 12.45 34.16
N LEU A 186 8.34 13.57 33.98
CA LEU A 186 6.93 13.54 33.54
C LEU A 186 6.76 13.07 32.09
N SER A 187 7.74 13.33 31.23
CA SER A 187 7.70 12.87 29.82
C SER A 187 8.12 11.40 29.63
N SER A 188 8.64 10.74 30.66
CA SER A 188 9.07 9.33 30.64
C SER A 188 8.05 8.34 31.22
N ILE A 189 6.88 8.81 31.66
CA ILE A 189 5.78 7.94 32.12
C ILE A 189 5.02 7.49 30.87
N PRO A 190 5.05 6.18 30.49
CA PRO A 190 4.21 5.69 29.41
C PRO A 190 2.74 5.90 29.77
N LEU A 191 1.99 6.55 28.90
CA LEU A 191 0.53 6.57 28.98
C LEU A 191 0.07 5.12 28.67
N GLU A 192 -0.35 4.39 29.72
CA GLU A 192 -1.08 3.12 29.58
C GLU A 192 -2.43 3.31 28.89
#